data_e2259d06aa84946a44e1f21cf2a3d482
#
_entry.id   e2259d06aa84946a44e1f21cf2a3d482
#
_cell.length_a   1.000
_cell.length_b   1.000
_cell.length_c   1.000
_cell.angle_alpha   90.00
_cell.angle_beta   90.00
_cell.angle_gamma   90.00
#
_symmetry.space_group_name_H-M   'P 1'
#
loop_
_entity.id
_entity.type
_entity.pdbx_description
1 polymer ?
#
loop_
_entity_poly.entity_id
_entity_poly.type
_entity_poly.pdbx_seq_one_letter_code
_entity_poly.pdbx_strand_id
1 'polypeptide(L)'
;MTPSRNIKRLLGTVLAIGLASTAHATCGNTSSGFEAWKAGFAREAKRAGVKSRGLDALAQARYAQSTINADRNQKSFRYSLPKFMEIRGANTIVAQGRKRKARSPDFYAALERQYGVPAGVIIAIHGMETAFGGFMGDSSVVSAIVTLTYDCRRSDFFKPHAIGALKLVDRGAITGATKGAKHGELGHTQFLPGNALEYGVDANGDGRVDFYNQTDALASTANFLRKKGWKPGRGYQEGEPNFAVIKQWNAATVYQQAIAIMGARIDG
;
A
#
# COMPACT_ATOMS: atom_id res chain seq x y z
N MET A 1 -38.46 54.47 -62.33
CA MET A 1 -37.13 53.88 -62.22
C MET A 1 -36.80 53.73 -60.72
N THR A 2 -36.96 52.54 -60.20
CA THR A 2 -36.70 52.17 -58.79
C THR A 2 -35.56 51.14 -58.72
N PRO A 3 -34.49 51.32 -57.94
CA PRO A 3 -33.44 50.32 -57.85
C PRO A 3 -33.77 49.29 -56.78
N SER A 4 -33.61 48.02 -57.18
CA SER A 4 -33.72 46.82 -56.37
C SER A 4 -32.56 46.72 -55.36
N ARG A 5 -32.86 46.50 -54.05
CA ARG A 5 -31.91 46.25 -53.00
C ARG A 5 -31.74 44.72 -52.81
N ASN A 6 -30.62 44.16 -53.19
CA ASN A 6 -30.20 42.82 -52.89
C ASN A 6 -29.74 42.68 -51.45
N ILE A 7 -30.49 41.95 -50.63
CA ILE A 7 -30.09 41.56 -49.27
C ILE A 7 -29.34 40.22 -49.32
N LYS A 8 -28.01 40.25 -49.13
CA LYS A 8 -27.21 39.05 -48.92
C LYS A 8 -27.44 38.53 -47.49
N ARG A 9 -28.03 37.35 -47.34
CA ARG A 9 -28.14 36.66 -46.08
C ARG A 9 -26.78 36.01 -45.78
N LEU A 10 -26.08 36.45 -44.71
CA LEU A 10 -24.95 35.75 -44.11
C LEU A 10 -25.53 34.61 -43.27
N LEU A 11 -25.24 33.35 -43.66
CA LEU A 11 -25.40 32.19 -42.76
C LEU A 11 -24.22 32.17 -41.82
N GLY A 12 -24.45 32.49 -40.56
CA GLY A 12 -23.48 32.29 -39.48
C GLY A 12 -23.48 30.81 -39.03
N THR A 13 -22.40 30.12 -39.28
CA THR A 13 -22.20 28.77 -38.77
C THR A 13 -21.84 28.87 -37.29
N VAL A 14 -22.75 28.46 -36.40
CA VAL A 14 -22.50 28.36 -34.97
C VAL A 14 -21.71 27.07 -34.72
N LEU A 15 -20.43 27.20 -34.43
CA LEU A 15 -19.55 26.11 -34.01
C LEU A 15 -19.88 25.77 -32.54
N ALA A 16 -20.63 24.71 -32.29
CA ALA A 16 -20.89 24.20 -30.94
C ALA A 16 -19.61 23.55 -30.41
N ILE A 17 -18.85 24.26 -29.58
CA ILE A 17 -17.74 23.71 -28.81
C ILE A 17 -18.35 22.85 -27.70
N GLY A 18 -18.39 21.56 -27.92
CA GLY A 18 -18.78 20.59 -26.90
C GLY A 18 -17.74 20.58 -25.76
N LEU A 19 -18.08 21.16 -24.63
CA LEU A 19 -17.35 21.01 -23.37
C LEU A 19 -17.45 19.52 -22.97
N ALA A 20 -16.38 18.77 -23.26
CA ALA A 20 -16.22 17.42 -22.72
C ALA A 20 -16.06 17.54 -21.21
N SER A 21 -17.16 17.40 -20.47
CA SER A 21 -17.13 17.22 -19.02
C SER A 21 -16.22 16.06 -18.70
N THR A 22 -15.10 16.30 -18.04
CA THR A 22 -14.26 15.24 -17.45
C THR A 22 -15.04 14.64 -16.29
N ALA A 23 -15.91 13.67 -16.59
CA ALA A 23 -16.58 12.91 -15.55
C ALA A 23 -15.50 12.20 -14.74
N HIS A 24 -15.23 12.68 -13.52
CA HIS A 24 -14.49 11.93 -12.52
C HIS A 24 -15.26 10.64 -12.24
N ALA A 25 -14.52 9.53 -12.15
CA ALA A 25 -15.12 8.25 -11.80
C ALA A 25 -15.70 8.35 -10.38
N THR A 26 -17.03 8.38 -10.27
CA THR A 26 -17.71 8.49 -8.97
C THR A 26 -17.55 7.19 -8.20
N CYS A 27 -17.09 7.24 -6.95
CA CYS A 27 -17.01 6.07 -6.07
C CYS A 27 -18.38 5.41 -5.86
N GLY A 28 -18.42 4.18 -5.39
CA GLY A 28 -19.65 3.43 -5.12
C GLY A 28 -19.53 2.54 -3.89
N ASN A 29 -20.66 2.11 -3.34
CA ASN A 29 -20.73 1.29 -2.13
C ASN A 29 -21.16 -0.16 -2.39
N THR A 30 -21.43 -0.53 -3.66
CA THR A 30 -21.85 -1.86 -4.11
C THR A 30 -21.10 -2.23 -5.38
N SER A 31 -21.13 -3.51 -5.76
CA SER A 31 -20.43 -3.98 -6.97
C SER A 31 -21.03 -3.46 -8.29
N SER A 32 -22.27 -2.98 -8.31
CA SER A 32 -23.02 -2.68 -9.55
C SER A 32 -22.38 -1.59 -10.42
N GLY A 33 -21.72 -0.59 -9.82
CA GLY A 33 -21.04 0.49 -10.55
C GLY A 33 -19.55 0.23 -10.84
N PHE A 34 -19.00 -0.87 -10.37
CA PHE A 34 -17.56 -1.11 -10.39
C PHE A 34 -16.95 -1.14 -11.79
N GLU A 35 -17.60 -1.82 -12.73
CA GLU A 35 -17.09 -1.92 -14.12
C GLU A 35 -17.11 -0.56 -14.84
N ALA A 36 -18.19 0.20 -14.70
CA ALA A 36 -18.28 1.54 -15.27
C ALA A 36 -17.25 2.49 -14.66
N TRP A 37 -17.05 2.41 -13.34
CA TRP A 37 -16.04 3.18 -12.62
C TRP A 37 -14.62 2.83 -13.09
N LYS A 38 -14.29 1.54 -13.29
CA LYS A 38 -12.98 1.11 -13.79
C LYS A 38 -12.62 1.79 -15.12
N ALA A 39 -13.59 1.89 -16.04
CA ALA A 39 -13.39 2.57 -17.32
C ALA A 39 -13.03 4.05 -17.14
N GLY A 40 -13.65 4.71 -16.17
CA GLY A 40 -13.30 6.08 -15.74
C GLY A 40 -11.90 6.17 -15.10
N PHE A 41 -11.65 5.28 -14.16
CA PHE A 41 -10.38 5.22 -13.44
C PHE A 41 -9.19 4.87 -14.35
N ALA A 42 -9.40 4.07 -15.40
CA ALA A 42 -8.37 3.77 -16.40
C ALA A 42 -7.82 5.04 -17.07
N ARG A 43 -8.67 6.03 -17.35
CA ARG A 43 -8.22 7.32 -17.92
C ARG A 43 -7.38 8.11 -16.91
N GLU A 44 -7.76 8.08 -15.63
CA GLU A 44 -7.00 8.70 -14.55
C GLU A 44 -5.65 7.99 -14.34
N ALA A 45 -5.64 6.66 -14.29
CA ALA A 45 -4.44 5.84 -14.19
C ALA A 45 -3.46 6.10 -15.35
N LYS A 46 -3.97 6.20 -16.59
CA LYS A 46 -3.15 6.56 -17.77
C LYS A 46 -2.52 7.95 -17.62
N ARG A 47 -3.28 8.95 -17.19
CA ARG A 47 -2.73 10.30 -16.91
C ARG A 47 -1.68 10.28 -15.81
N ALA A 48 -1.83 9.40 -14.82
CA ALA A 48 -0.84 9.18 -13.77
C ALA A 48 0.41 8.38 -14.23
N GLY A 49 0.48 8.00 -15.51
CA GLY A 49 1.64 7.31 -16.11
C GLY A 49 1.62 5.79 -15.99
N VAL A 50 0.46 5.17 -15.74
CA VAL A 50 0.27 3.72 -15.86
C VAL A 50 0.28 3.34 -17.34
N LYS A 51 1.05 2.29 -17.69
CA LYS A 51 1.23 1.78 -19.06
C LYS A 51 0.28 0.59 -19.34
N SER A 52 0.49 -0.05 -20.50
CA SER A 52 -0.42 -1.10 -20.99
C SER A 52 -0.63 -2.25 -20.02
N ARG A 53 0.45 -2.84 -19.48
CA ARG A 53 0.35 -3.98 -18.56
C ARG A 53 -0.46 -3.66 -17.29
N GLY A 54 -0.24 -2.47 -16.72
CA GLY A 54 -1.01 -1.99 -15.58
C GLY A 54 -2.48 -1.75 -15.93
N LEU A 55 -2.76 -1.16 -17.11
CA LEU A 55 -4.14 -0.95 -17.58
C LEU A 55 -4.85 -2.29 -17.87
N ASP A 56 -4.14 -3.28 -18.41
CA ASP A 56 -4.69 -4.63 -18.63
C ASP A 56 -5.01 -5.32 -17.29
N ALA A 57 -4.13 -5.17 -16.28
CA ALA A 57 -4.40 -5.67 -14.94
C ALA A 57 -5.60 -4.98 -14.29
N LEU A 58 -5.77 -3.68 -14.50
CA LEU A 58 -6.95 -2.94 -14.05
C LEU A 58 -8.23 -3.46 -14.74
N ALA A 59 -8.19 -3.65 -16.06
CA ALA A 59 -9.34 -4.18 -16.81
C ALA A 59 -9.78 -5.56 -16.30
N GLN A 60 -8.82 -6.42 -15.93
CA GLN A 60 -9.06 -7.76 -15.38
C GLN A 60 -9.43 -7.77 -13.89
N ALA A 61 -9.24 -6.66 -13.17
CA ALA A 61 -9.58 -6.57 -11.75
C ALA A 61 -11.07 -6.79 -11.52
N ARG A 62 -11.40 -7.56 -10.47
CA ARG A 62 -12.77 -7.89 -10.09
C ARG A 62 -13.12 -7.26 -8.75
N TYR A 63 -14.37 -6.90 -8.56
CA TYR A 63 -14.86 -6.43 -7.27
C TYR A 63 -14.66 -7.49 -6.20
N ALA A 64 -13.94 -7.15 -5.13
CA ALA A 64 -13.55 -8.06 -4.07
C ALA A 64 -14.43 -7.85 -2.82
N GLN A 65 -15.59 -8.53 -2.75
CA GLN A 65 -16.49 -8.42 -1.60
C GLN A 65 -15.82 -8.80 -0.29
N SER A 66 -14.91 -9.79 -0.29
CA SER A 66 -14.14 -10.20 0.90
C SER A 66 -13.26 -9.09 1.43
N THR A 67 -12.71 -8.25 0.55
CA THR A 67 -11.94 -7.05 0.90
C THR A 67 -12.80 -6.03 1.63
N ILE A 68 -13.98 -5.72 1.10
CA ILE A 68 -14.95 -4.81 1.74
C ILE A 68 -15.36 -5.33 3.13
N ASN A 69 -15.64 -6.63 3.23
CA ASN A 69 -16.00 -7.25 4.50
C ASN A 69 -14.85 -7.14 5.52
N ALA A 70 -13.61 -7.39 5.11
CA ALA A 70 -12.44 -7.25 5.98
C ALA A 70 -12.24 -5.79 6.41
N ASP A 71 -12.36 -4.84 5.46
CA ASP A 71 -12.15 -3.42 5.73
C ASP A 71 -13.17 -2.84 6.72
N ARG A 72 -14.41 -3.32 6.69
CA ARG A 72 -15.48 -2.87 7.60
C ARG A 72 -15.49 -3.59 8.95
N ASN A 73 -14.80 -4.72 9.10
CA ASN A 73 -14.83 -5.58 10.30
C ASN A 73 -13.52 -5.60 11.10
N GLN A 74 -12.70 -4.55 11.05
CA GLN A 74 -11.43 -4.45 11.78
C GLN A 74 -11.67 -4.22 13.29
N LYS A 75 -11.89 -5.31 14.04
CA LYS A 75 -12.14 -5.25 15.50
C LYS A 75 -10.87 -5.29 16.36
N SER A 76 -9.75 -5.83 15.83
CA SER A 76 -8.53 -6.11 16.61
C SER A 76 -7.89 -4.86 17.24
N PHE A 77 -8.02 -3.70 16.63
CA PHE A 77 -7.46 -2.45 17.14
C PHE A 77 -8.25 -1.80 18.29
N ARG A 78 -9.36 -2.42 18.69
CA ARG A 78 -10.17 -1.99 19.85
C ARG A 78 -9.82 -2.73 21.15
N TYR A 79 -8.92 -3.72 21.10
CA TYR A 79 -8.48 -4.46 22.27
C TYR A 79 -7.52 -3.64 23.13
N SER A 80 -7.48 -3.95 24.44
CA SER A 80 -6.40 -3.47 25.31
C SER A 80 -5.05 -4.01 24.83
N LEU A 81 -3.95 -3.33 25.12
CA LEU A 81 -2.61 -3.76 24.72
C LEU A 81 -2.26 -5.21 25.16
N PRO A 82 -2.51 -5.63 26.42
CA PRO A 82 -2.27 -7.02 26.80
C PRO A 82 -3.04 -8.01 25.94
N LYS A 83 -4.33 -7.76 25.70
CA LYS A 83 -5.17 -8.65 24.89
C LYS A 83 -4.75 -8.65 23.42
N PHE A 84 -4.36 -7.50 22.86
CA PHE A 84 -3.84 -7.41 21.52
C PHE A 84 -2.54 -8.23 21.36
N MET A 85 -1.59 -8.07 22.28
CA MET A 85 -0.33 -8.82 22.27
C MET A 85 -0.53 -10.33 22.45
N GLU A 86 -1.47 -10.74 23.30
CA GLU A 86 -1.84 -12.15 23.47
C GLU A 86 -2.37 -12.74 22.16
N ILE A 87 -3.39 -12.12 21.55
CA ILE A 87 -4.01 -12.58 20.30
C ILE A 87 -3.01 -12.63 19.16
N ARG A 88 -2.08 -11.66 19.10
CA ARG A 88 -1.02 -11.60 18.09
C ARG A 88 0.12 -12.57 18.35
N GLY A 89 0.13 -13.28 19.47
CA GLY A 89 1.19 -14.22 19.81
C GLY A 89 2.54 -13.53 20.07
N ALA A 90 2.54 -12.37 20.74
CA ALA A 90 3.72 -11.54 20.93
C ALA A 90 4.91 -12.29 21.53
N ASN A 91 4.70 -13.19 22.50
CA ASN A 91 5.78 -13.99 23.09
C ASN A 91 6.42 -14.93 22.05
N THR A 92 5.62 -15.53 21.18
CA THR A 92 6.11 -16.37 20.08
C THR A 92 6.90 -15.55 19.06
N ILE A 93 6.40 -14.36 18.70
CA ILE A 93 7.09 -13.43 17.80
C ILE A 93 8.45 -13.04 18.39
N VAL A 94 8.52 -12.67 19.68
CA VAL A 94 9.77 -12.31 20.34
C VAL A 94 10.75 -13.50 20.35
N ALA A 95 10.29 -14.68 20.74
CA ALA A 95 11.15 -15.87 20.80
C ALA A 95 11.70 -16.26 19.41
N GLN A 96 10.85 -16.26 18.39
CA GLN A 96 11.28 -16.52 17.01
C GLN A 96 12.16 -15.39 16.45
N GLY A 97 11.85 -14.14 16.80
CA GLY A 97 12.60 -12.97 16.38
C GLY A 97 14.05 -13.00 16.88
N ARG A 98 14.25 -13.32 18.16
CA ARG A 98 15.60 -13.52 18.75
C ARG A 98 16.38 -14.63 18.02
N LYS A 99 15.73 -15.75 17.71
CA LYS A 99 16.37 -16.84 16.96
C LYS A 99 16.77 -16.40 15.54
N ARG A 100 15.94 -15.60 14.86
CA ARG A 100 16.22 -15.08 13.51
C ARG A 100 17.39 -14.07 13.55
N LYS A 101 17.38 -13.16 14.51
CA LYS A 101 18.48 -12.21 14.74
C LYS A 101 19.80 -12.94 14.96
N ALA A 102 19.80 -13.97 15.82
CA ALA A 102 20.98 -14.76 16.12
C ALA A 102 21.48 -15.63 14.94
N ARG A 103 20.58 -16.04 14.02
CA ARG A 103 20.96 -16.84 12.82
C ARG A 103 21.57 -15.97 11.70
N SER A 104 21.24 -14.69 11.64
CA SER A 104 21.67 -13.79 10.56
C SER A 104 22.13 -12.44 11.14
N PRO A 105 23.11 -12.44 12.09
CA PRO A 105 23.48 -11.23 12.81
C PRO A 105 24.03 -10.16 11.88
N ASP A 106 24.85 -10.53 10.89
CA ASP A 106 25.45 -9.59 9.94
C ASP A 106 24.42 -8.89 9.07
N PHE A 107 23.39 -9.62 8.64
CA PHE A 107 22.29 -9.06 7.86
C PHE A 107 21.53 -7.98 8.65
N TYR A 108 21.13 -8.29 9.89
CA TYR A 108 20.40 -7.32 10.72
C TYR A 108 21.29 -6.15 11.13
N ALA A 109 22.56 -6.40 11.45
CA ALA A 109 23.51 -5.33 11.72
C ALA A 109 23.75 -4.43 10.50
N ALA A 110 23.77 -4.98 9.28
CA ALA A 110 23.87 -4.20 8.05
C ALA A 110 22.63 -3.31 7.83
N LEU A 111 21.44 -3.82 8.05
CA LEU A 111 20.19 -3.03 7.99
C LEU A 111 20.22 -1.88 9.00
N GLU A 112 20.60 -2.16 10.24
CA GLU A 112 20.67 -1.15 11.30
C GLU A 112 21.70 -0.07 10.98
N ARG A 113 22.91 -0.45 10.51
CA ARG A 113 23.93 0.53 10.08
C ARG A 113 23.45 1.40 8.92
N GLN A 114 22.76 0.82 7.94
CA GLN A 114 22.32 1.53 6.73
C GLN A 114 21.16 2.47 6.99
N TYR A 115 20.17 2.03 7.76
CA TYR A 115 18.91 2.77 7.95
C TYR A 115 18.76 3.40 9.33
N GLY A 116 19.57 2.99 10.29
CA GLY A 116 19.50 3.45 11.68
C GLY A 116 18.27 2.95 12.45
N VAL A 117 17.58 1.93 11.92
CA VAL A 117 16.40 1.32 12.56
C VAL A 117 16.84 0.04 13.26
N PRO A 118 16.62 -0.10 14.59
CA PRO A 118 16.99 -1.31 15.33
C PRO A 118 16.38 -2.58 14.73
N ALA A 119 17.18 -3.64 14.72
CA ALA A 119 16.79 -4.94 14.18
C ALA A 119 15.47 -5.45 14.78
N GLY A 120 15.29 -5.29 16.09
CA GLY A 120 14.09 -5.73 16.80
C GLY A 120 12.81 -5.09 16.29
N VAL A 121 12.83 -3.82 15.87
CA VAL A 121 11.65 -3.15 15.29
C VAL A 121 11.27 -3.79 13.96
N ILE A 122 12.25 -4.02 13.07
CA ILE A 122 12.01 -4.65 11.76
C ILE A 122 11.50 -6.08 11.92
N ILE A 123 12.11 -6.83 12.83
CA ILE A 123 11.72 -8.21 13.14
C ILE A 123 10.31 -8.27 13.77
N ALA A 124 9.99 -7.34 14.66
CA ALA A 124 8.65 -7.26 15.26
C ALA A 124 7.57 -6.98 14.21
N ILE A 125 7.81 -6.05 13.28
CA ILE A 125 6.92 -5.78 12.14
C ILE A 125 6.75 -7.05 11.30
N HIS A 126 7.84 -7.70 10.90
CA HIS A 126 7.79 -8.94 10.10
C HIS A 126 6.99 -10.06 10.78
N GLY A 127 7.17 -10.23 12.08
CA GLY A 127 6.40 -11.19 12.87
C GLY A 127 4.92 -10.86 12.95
N MET A 128 4.60 -9.59 13.18
CA MET A 128 3.23 -9.11 13.29
C MET A 128 2.43 -9.19 12.00
N GLU A 129 3.07 -8.89 10.87
CA GLU A 129 2.38 -8.83 9.57
C GLU A 129 2.11 -10.21 8.99
N THR A 130 3.09 -11.11 9.02
CA THR A 130 2.99 -12.36 8.26
C THR A 130 3.46 -13.60 9.03
N ALA A 131 3.69 -13.52 10.34
CA ALA A 131 4.36 -14.57 11.10
C ALA A 131 5.68 -15.02 10.42
N PHE A 132 6.49 -14.01 10.02
CA PHE A 132 7.76 -14.22 9.33
C PHE A 132 7.65 -14.84 7.93
N GLY A 133 6.64 -14.47 7.18
CA GLY A 133 6.35 -14.99 5.84
C GLY A 133 5.54 -16.28 5.84
N GLY A 134 5.06 -16.73 6.99
CA GLY A 134 4.22 -17.93 7.10
C GLY A 134 2.87 -17.80 6.38
N PHE A 135 2.33 -16.57 6.32
CA PHE A 135 1.13 -16.29 5.54
C PHE A 135 1.16 -14.85 5.02
N MET A 136 1.29 -14.69 3.71
CA MET A 136 1.37 -13.38 3.03
C MET A 136 0.06 -12.98 2.34
N GLY A 137 -1.03 -13.73 2.57
CA GLY A 137 -2.35 -13.49 2.00
C GLY A 137 -2.65 -14.34 0.76
N ASP A 138 -3.94 -14.37 0.41
CA ASP A 138 -4.51 -15.19 -0.66
C ASP A 138 -5.38 -14.39 -1.65
N SER A 139 -5.52 -13.08 -1.43
CA SER A 139 -6.37 -12.21 -2.22
C SER A 139 -5.60 -11.58 -3.39
N SER A 140 -6.26 -11.34 -4.53
CA SER A 140 -5.62 -10.59 -5.62
C SER A 140 -5.31 -9.18 -5.16
N VAL A 141 -4.03 -8.80 -5.16
CA VAL A 141 -3.56 -7.46 -4.78
C VAL A 141 -4.27 -6.38 -5.59
N VAL A 142 -4.27 -6.52 -6.92
CA VAL A 142 -4.86 -5.51 -7.82
C VAL A 142 -6.36 -5.41 -7.60
N SER A 143 -7.09 -6.54 -7.53
CA SER A 143 -8.54 -6.51 -7.31
C SER A 143 -8.91 -5.92 -5.94
N ALA A 144 -8.16 -6.26 -4.89
CA ALA A 144 -8.38 -5.74 -3.55
C ALA A 144 -8.20 -4.22 -3.48
N ILE A 145 -7.03 -3.72 -3.93
CA ILE A 145 -6.72 -2.29 -3.84
C ILE A 145 -7.62 -1.43 -4.74
N VAL A 146 -7.97 -1.92 -5.94
CA VAL A 146 -8.89 -1.26 -6.88
C VAL A 146 -10.31 -1.22 -6.31
N THR A 147 -10.75 -2.30 -5.63
CA THR A 147 -12.04 -2.32 -4.92
C THR A 147 -12.09 -1.28 -3.80
N LEU A 148 -11.04 -1.16 -2.99
CA LEU A 148 -10.96 -0.15 -1.93
C LEU A 148 -10.89 1.28 -2.46
N THR A 149 -10.29 1.46 -3.64
CA THR A 149 -10.28 2.75 -4.34
C THR A 149 -11.67 3.12 -4.87
N TYR A 150 -12.44 2.13 -5.29
CA TYR A 150 -13.82 2.33 -5.70
C TYR A 150 -14.76 2.59 -4.52
N ASP A 151 -14.56 1.95 -3.36
CA ASP A 151 -15.40 2.13 -2.16
C ASP A 151 -15.31 3.58 -1.65
N CYS A 152 -16.46 4.27 -1.51
CA CYS A 152 -16.52 5.67 -1.13
C CYS A 152 -15.93 5.97 0.26
N ARG A 153 -15.80 4.97 1.12
CA ARG A 153 -15.39 5.15 2.51
C ARG A 153 -13.97 5.72 2.65
N ARG A 154 -13.04 5.25 1.80
CA ARG A 154 -11.62 5.66 1.83
C ARG A 154 -11.01 5.75 0.42
N SER A 155 -11.80 6.11 -0.58
CA SER A 155 -11.39 6.18 -1.98
C SER A 155 -10.10 6.97 -2.16
N ASP A 156 -10.03 8.19 -1.62
CA ASP A 156 -8.87 9.08 -1.78
C ASP A 156 -7.61 8.52 -1.14
N PHE A 157 -7.74 7.82 0.01
CA PHE A 157 -6.60 7.16 0.65
C PHE A 157 -6.04 6.02 -0.22
N PHE A 158 -6.91 5.21 -0.83
CA PHE A 158 -6.47 4.06 -1.61
C PHE A 158 -6.08 4.38 -3.06
N LYS A 159 -6.51 5.50 -3.61
CA LYS A 159 -6.20 5.90 -4.98
C LYS A 159 -4.69 5.88 -5.31
N PRO A 160 -3.78 6.51 -4.55
CA PRO A 160 -2.34 6.44 -4.82
C PRO A 160 -1.80 5.01 -4.73
N HIS A 161 -2.39 4.16 -3.88
CA HIS A 161 -2.00 2.75 -3.77
C HIS A 161 -2.47 1.93 -4.97
N ALA A 162 -3.67 2.18 -5.51
CA ALA A 162 -4.11 1.54 -6.75
C ALA A 162 -3.21 1.92 -7.92
N ILE A 163 -2.90 3.21 -8.10
CA ILE A 163 -1.94 3.68 -9.11
C ILE A 163 -0.57 3.01 -8.90
N GLY A 164 -0.11 2.90 -7.64
CA GLY A 164 1.12 2.21 -7.27
C GLY A 164 1.12 0.74 -7.69
N ALA A 165 0.05 0.00 -7.40
CA ALA A 165 -0.10 -1.41 -7.79
C ALA A 165 0.00 -1.58 -9.32
N LEU A 166 -0.72 -0.75 -10.08
CA LEU A 166 -0.69 -0.80 -11.54
C LEU A 166 0.70 -0.47 -12.12
N LYS A 167 1.42 0.48 -11.52
CA LYS A 167 2.81 0.79 -11.90
C LYS A 167 3.80 -0.33 -11.53
N LEU A 168 3.57 -1.03 -10.41
CA LEU A 168 4.36 -2.21 -10.05
C LEU A 168 4.15 -3.35 -11.06
N VAL A 169 2.91 -3.51 -11.59
CA VAL A 169 2.64 -4.45 -12.71
C VAL A 169 3.40 -4.02 -13.97
N ASP A 170 3.39 -2.73 -14.32
CA ASP A 170 4.13 -2.23 -15.48
C ASP A 170 5.63 -2.50 -15.39
N ARG A 171 6.20 -2.39 -14.17
CA ARG A 171 7.62 -2.68 -13.89
C ARG A 171 7.94 -4.18 -13.83
N GLY A 172 6.92 -5.05 -13.79
CA GLY A 172 7.09 -6.50 -13.62
C GLY A 172 7.47 -6.92 -12.20
N ALA A 173 7.36 -6.03 -11.22
CA ALA A 173 7.57 -6.34 -9.81
C ALA A 173 6.44 -7.24 -9.24
N ILE A 174 5.23 -7.06 -9.76
CA ILE A 174 4.07 -7.93 -9.50
C ILE A 174 3.33 -8.19 -10.82
N THR A 175 2.35 -9.09 -10.77
CA THR A 175 1.41 -9.36 -11.87
C THR A 175 -0.02 -9.10 -11.44
N GLY A 176 -0.97 -9.08 -12.38
CA GLY A 176 -2.40 -9.02 -12.07
C GLY A 176 -2.91 -10.19 -11.21
N ALA A 177 -2.18 -11.34 -11.24
CA ALA A 177 -2.48 -12.54 -10.46
C ALA A 177 -1.81 -12.59 -9.08
N THR A 178 -0.90 -11.65 -8.78
CA THR A 178 -0.15 -11.63 -7.53
C THR A 178 -1.10 -11.62 -6.32
N LYS A 179 -0.79 -12.47 -5.34
CA LYS A 179 -1.56 -12.63 -4.10
C LYS A 179 -0.95 -11.81 -2.97
N GLY A 180 -1.81 -11.26 -2.12
CA GLY A 180 -1.45 -10.50 -0.93
C GLY A 180 -2.58 -10.50 0.08
N ALA A 181 -2.55 -9.60 1.05
CA ALA A 181 -3.59 -9.52 2.06
C ALA A 181 -4.93 -9.02 1.51
N LYS A 182 -5.94 -9.04 2.37
CA LYS A 182 -7.34 -8.65 2.02
C LYS A 182 -7.49 -7.20 1.57
N HIS A 183 -6.58 -6.31 1.97
CA HIS A 183 -6.61 -4.89 1.55
C HIS A 183 -5.60 -4.60 0.43
N GLY A 184 -4.95 -5.63 -0.15
CA GLY A 184 -4.01 -5.48 -1.25
C GLY A 184 -2.57 -5.18 -0.83
N GLU A 185 -2.22 -5.47 0.41
CA GLU A 185 -0.86 -5.36 0.90
C GLU A 185 0.03 -6.49 0.36
N LEU A 186 1.34 -6.22 0.22
CA LEU A 186 2.33 -7.04 -0.48
C LEU A 186 3.33 -7.70 0.48
N GLY A 187 3.55 -8.99 0.28
CA GLY A 187 4.74 -9.72 0.73
C GLY A 187 4.95 -9.78 2.23
N HIS A 188 6.19 -9.98 2.61
CA HIS A 188 6.64 -10.31 3.98
C HIS A 188 6.24 -9.32 5.07
N THR A 189 6.18 -8.03 4.75
CA THR A 189 5.87 -6.97 5.71
C THR A 189 4.60 -6.19 5.35
N GLN A 190 3.80 -6.72 4.42
CA GLN A 190 2.48 -6.20 4.07
C GLN A 190 2.48 -4.73 3.66
N PHE A 191 3.35 -4.40 2.68
CA PHE A 191 3.40 -3.06 2.10
C PHE A 191 2.13 -2.71 1.32
N LEU A 192 1.57 -1.53 1.57
CA LEU A 192 0.63 -0.94 0.62
C LEU A 192 1.35 -0.61 -0.70
N PRO A 193 0.76 -0.92 -1.87
CA PRO A 193 1.47 -0.83 -3.17
C PRO A 193 2.05 0.55 -3.51
N GLY A 194 1.43 1.64 -3.09
CA GLY A 194 1.99 2.97 -3.29
C GLY A 194 3.29 3.16 -2.49
N ASN A 195 3.32 2.68 -1.25
CA ASN A 195 4.53 2.69 -0.43
C ASN A 195 5.59 1.74 -0.98
N ALA A 196 5.18 0.58 -1.50
CA ALA A 196 6.08 -0.36 -2.17
C ALA A 196 6.78 0.28 -3.37
N LEU A 197 6.03 1.04 -4.18
CA LEU A 197 6.55 1.77 -5.33
C LEU A 197 7.57 2.86 -4.95
N GLU A 198 7.34 3.53 -3.82
CA GLU A 198 8.12 4.69 -3.35
C GLU A 198 9.33 4.30 -2.51
N TYR A 199 9.19 3.29 -1.63
CA TYR A 199 10.20 2.94 -0.63
C TYR A 199 10.88 1.59 -0.86
N GLY A 200 10.49 0.87 -1.92
CA GLY A 200 11.08 -0.42 -2.24
C GLY A 200 12.59 -0.34 -2.53
N VAL A 201 13.33 -1.32 -2.03
CA VAL A 201 14.79 -1.44 -2.18
C VAL A 201 15.12 -2.84 -2.66
N ASP A 202 15.94 -2.93 -3.71
CA ASP A 202 16.65 -4.14 -4.11
C ASP A 202 17.87 -4.29 -3.19
N ALA A 203 17.73 -5.10 -2.16
CA ALA A 203 18.75 -5.27 -1.14
C ALA A 203 19.57 -6.54 -1.33
N ASN A 204 19.09 -7.47 -2.15
CA ASN A 204 19.84 -8.66 -2.54
C ASN A 204 20.71 -8.43 -3.81
N GLY A 205 20.51 -7.30 -4.52
CA GLY A 205 21.30 -6.89 -5.69
C GLY A 205 20.98 -7.67 -6.97
N ASP A 206 19.79 -8.29 -7.09
CA ASP A 206 19.38 -9.05 -8.25
C ASP A 206 18.78 -8.19 -9.40
N GLY A 207 18.72 -6.85 -9.20
CA GLY A 207 18.17 -5.88 -10.14
C GLY A 207 16.65 -5.71 -10.05
N ARG A 208 16.01 -6.28 -9.01
CA ARG A 208 14.55 -6.23 -8.82
C ARG A 208 14.22 -5.87 -7.37
N VAL A 209 13.08 -5.26 -7.16
CA VAL A 209 12.50 -5.10 -5.81
C VAL A 209 11.38 -6.12 -5.66
N ASP A 210 11.62 -7.14 -4.85
CA ASP A 210 10.65 -8.22 -4.61
C ASP A 210 10.23 -8.27 -3.14
N PHE A 211 9.01 -7.85 -2.85
CA PHE A 211 8.45 -7.88 -1.49
C PHE A 211 8.16 -9.30 -0.97
N TYR A 212 8.22 -10.32 -1.85
CA TYR A 212 8.14 -11.75 -1.49
C TYR A 212 9.53 -12.36 -1.25
N ASN A 213 10.60 -11.61 -1.53
CA ASN A 213 11.94 -11.86 -1.03
C ASN A 213 12.11 -11.17 0.33
N GLN A 214 12.50 -11.95 1.35
CA GLN A 214 12.63 -11.44 2.72
C GLN A 214 13.66 -10.31 2.83
N THR A 215 14.79 -10.40 2.12
CA THR A 215 15.87 -9.40 2.17
C THR A 215 15.38 -8.04 1.71
N ASP A 216 14.73 -7.99 0.55
CA ASP A 216 14.19 -6.75 -0.02
C ASP A 216 13.04 -6.18 0.83
N ALA A 217 12.15 -7.05 1.31
CA ALA A 217 11.01 -6.62 2.12
C ALA A 217 11.47 -5.98 3.44
N LEU A 218 12.44 -6.59 4.16
CA LEU A 218 12.94 -6.05 5.41
C LEU A 218 13.76 -4.76 5.21
N ALA A 219 14.59 -4.70 4.17
CA ALA A 219 15.31 -3.49 3.81
C ALA A 219 14.37 -2.36 3.40
N SER A 220 13.32 -2.66 2.62
CA SER A 220 12.28 -1.70 2.24
C SER A 220 11.53 -1.17 3.47
N THR A 221 11.26 -2.02 4.46
CA THR A 221 10.63 -1.62 5.74
C THR A 221 11.53 -0.66 6.51
N ALA A 222 12.81 -0.96 6.62
CA ALA A 222 13.78 -0.09 7.26
C ALA A 222 13.92 1.25 6.51
N ASN A 223 13.99 1.22 5.18
CA ASN A 223 14.02 2.40 4.32
C ASN A 223 12.76 3.27 4.51
N PHE A 224 11.57 2.65 4.53
CA PHE A 224 10.31 3.35 4.79
C PHE A 224 10.37 4.12 6.11
N LEU A 225 10.71 3.45 7.22
CA LEU A 225 10.79 4.08 8.54
C LEU A 225 11.83 5.21 8.53
N ARG A 226 13.00 4.99 7.92
CA ARG A 226 14.05 6.02 7.77
C ARG A 226 13.53 7.24 7.02
N LYS A 227 12.86 7.06 5.89
CA LYS A 227 12.30 8.12 5.05
C LYS A 227 11.12 8.84 5.72
N LYS A 228 10.39 8.15 6.60
CA LYS A 228 9.30 8.73 7.41
C LYS A 228 9.80 9.46 8.66
N GLY A 229 11.11 9.61 8.84
CA GLY A 229 11.71 10.45 9.87
C GLY A 229 12.32 9.71 11.04
N TRP A 230 12.60 8.41 10.90
CA TRP A 230 13.36 7.67 11.93
C TRP A 230 14.71 8.31 12.20
N LYS A 231 14.98 8.59 13.47
CA LYS A 231 16.22 9.22 13.95
C LYS A 231 17.13 8.13 14.55
N PRO A 232 18.26 7.80 13.92
CA PRO A 232 19.21 6.82 14.45
C PRO A 232 19.63 7.15 15.90
N GLY A 233 19.76 6.11 16.73
CA GLY A 233 20.20 6.25 18.12
C GLY A 233 19.19 6.91 19.07
N ARG A 234 17.98 7.29 18.59
CA ARG A 234 16.93 7.81 19.46
C ARG A 234 15.93 6.71 19.81
N GLY A 235 15.36 6.81 21.02
CA GLY A 235 14.40 5.85 21.52
C GLY A 235 13.11 5.76 20.71
N TYR A 236 12.40 4.63 20.82
CA TYR A 236 11.17 4.33 20.11
C TYR A 236 10.03 3.79 21.01
N GLN A 237 10.21 3.87 22.35
CA GLN A 237 9.13 3.58 23.27
C GLN A 237 8.11 4.74 23.28
N GLU A 238 6.94 4.51 23.89
CA GLU A 238 5.91 5.55 23.98
C GLU A 238 6.47 6.82 24.64
N GLY A 239 6.24 7.97 23.99
CA GLY A 239 6.81 9.26 24.41
C GLY A 239 8.18 9.57 23.82
N GLU A 240 8.86 8.61 23.19
CA GLU A 240 10.18 8.83 22.57
C GLU A 240 10.07 9.23 21.08
N PRO A 241 11.12 9.86 20.52
CA PRO A 241 11.06 10.49 19.20
C PRO A 241 10.64 9.55 18.04
N ASN A 242 11.06 8.28 18.06
CA ASN A 242 10.76 7.34 16.98
C ASN A 242 9.43 6.61 17.16
N PHE A 243 8.76 6.73 18.31
CA PHE A 243 7.42 6.14 18.48
C PHE A 243 6.42 6.70 17.47
N ALA A 244 6.46 8.02 17.24
CA ALA A 244 5.62 8.67 16.23
C ALA A 244 5.93 8.21 14.79
N VAL A 245 7.13 7.68 14.53
CA VAL A 245 7.47 7.14 13.20
C VAL A 245 6.83 5.77 12.97
N ILE A 246 6.70 4.93 14.01
CA ILE A 246 5.95 3.66 13.92
C ILE A 246 4.50 3.90 13.49
N LYS A 247 3.91 5.04 13.88
CA LYS A 247 2.57 5.47 13.43
C LYS A 247 2.45 5.59 11.91
N GLN A 248 3.55 5.91 11.22
CA GLN A 248 3.54 6.00 9.74
C GLN A 248 3.39 4.62 9.10
N TRP A 249 3.81 3.56 9.81
CA TRP A 249 3.59 2.17 9.40
C TRP A 249 2.15 1.73 9.67
N ASN A 250 1.70 1.93 10.91
CA ASN A 250 0.33 1.60 11.30
C ASN A 250 -0.20 2.61 12.34
N ALA A 251 -1.32 3.25 12.00
CA ALA A 251 -1.89 4.35 12.79
C ALA A 251 -2.53 3.90 14.12
N ALA A 252 -2.77 2.60 14.35
CA ALA A 252 -3.37 2.11 15.56
C ALA A 252 -2.39 2.16 16.75
N THR A 253 -2.70 2.91 17.81
CA THR A 253 -1.83 3.08 18.99
C THR A 253 -1.42 1.75 19.60
N VAL A 254 -2.34 0.82 19.74
CA VAL A 254 -2.08 -0.51 20.30
C VAL A 254 -1.06 -1.31 19.44
N TYR A 255 -1.05 -1.11 18.12
CA TYR A 255 -0.06 -1.70 17.23
C TYR A 255 1.33 -1.07 17.47
N GLN A 256 1.39 0.26 17.56
CA GLN A 256 2.64 1.00 17.80
C GLN A 256 3.30 0.56 19.11
N GLN A 257 2.51 0.51 20.19
CA GLN A 257 2.96 0.04 21.50
C GLN A 257 3.46 -1.41 21.45
N ALA A 258 2.73 -2.30 20.77
CA ALA A 258 3.13 -3.70 20.60
C ALA A 258 4.45 -3.84 19.84
N ILE A 259 4.66 -3.11 18.74
CA ILE A 259 5.93 -3.10 18.00
C ILE A 259 7.06 -2.57 18.88
N ALA A 260 6.87 -1.47 19.58
CA ALA A 260 7.89 -0.89 20.47
C ALA A 260 8.33 -1.87 21.56
N ILE A 261 7.38 -2.51 22.24
CA ILE A 261 7.66 -3.49 23.30
C ILE A 261 8.34 -4.75 22.74
N MET A 262 7.81 -5.31 21.65
CA MET A 262 8.41 -6.51 21.07
C MET A 262 9.79 -6.24 20.48
N GLY A 263 9.99 -5.10 19.84
CA GLY A 263 11.28 -4.67 19.30
C GLY A 263 12.34 -4.62 20.39
N ALA A 264 12.07 -3.92 21.50
CA ALA A 264 12.98 -3.86 22.63
C ALA A 264 13.29 -5.25 23.23
N ARG A 265 12.26 -6.10 23.37
CA ARG A 265 12.45 -7.48 23.88
C ARG A 265 13.22 -8.37 22.92
N ILE A 266 13.24 -8.09 21.61
CA ILE A 266 14.04 -8.85 20.63
C ILE A 266 15.51 -8.39 20.68
N ASP A 267 15.75 -7.10 20.89
CA ASP A 267 17.11 -6.52 20.90
C ASP A 267 17.89 -6.76 22.19
N GLY A 268 17.23 -6.79 23.30
CA GLY A 268 17.82 -7.00 24.63
C GLY A 268 17.10 -7.90 25.54
#